data_9e53ed7fc34aa1347ecc3799d02ab281
#
_entry.id   9e53ed7fc34aa1347ecc3799d02ab281
#
_cell.length_a   1.000
_cell.length_b   1.000
_cell.length_c   1.000
_cell.angle_alpha   90.00
_cell.angle_beta   90.00
_cell.angle_gamma   90.00
#
_symmetry.space_group_name_H-M   'P 1'
#
loop_
_entity.id
_entity.type
_entity.pdbx_description
1 polymer ?
#
loop_
_entity_poly.entity_id
_entity_poly.type
_entity_poly.pdbx_seq_one_letter_code
_entity_poly.pdbx_strand_id
1 'polypeptide(L)'
;MRKLLCAGVAGALMLAGCVGTPTSLDGSTGAPSFGALQEMCGSPVDYGPDALAVYSTFFDAYVALKRNGLSKERFCGFQAAIAQRHTAYATNPGPQTQSAWANFLLDQRAQALSWRAAVDPTLRAG
;
A
#
# COMPACT_ATOMS: atom_id res chain seq x y z
N MET A 1 -10.86 54.59 10.40
CA MET A 1 -10.74 53.38 9.53
C MET A 1 -10.07 52.29 10.23
N ARG A 2 -10.82 51.31 10.54
CA ARG A 2 -10.25 50.15 11.21
C ARG A 2 -10.17 49.01 10.26
N LYS A 3 -8.98 48.58 10.06
CA LYS A 3 -8.77 47.33 9.37
C LYS A 3 -8.74 46.22 10.40
N LEU A 4 -9.80 45.48 10.45
CA LEU A 4 -9.84 44.27 11.21
C LEU A 4 -9.08 43.22 10.40
N LEU A 5 -7.85 43.03 10.78
CA LEU A 5 -7.10 41.89 10.32
C LEU A 5 -7.59 40.69 11.14
N CYS A 6 -8.58 40.02 10.60
CA CYS A 6 -8.84 38.68 11.06
C CYS A 6 -7.67 37.80 10.60
N ALA A 7 -6.69 37.70 11.44
CA ALA A 7 -5.72 36.67 11.32
C ALA A 7 -6.45 35.36 11.58
N GLY A 8 -6.95 34.76 10.51
CA GLY A 8 -7.42 33.41 10.55
C GLY A 8 -6.23 32.54 10.89
N VAL A 9 -6.18 32.12 12.13
CA VAL A 9 -5.31 31.01 12.48
C VAL A 9 -5.91 29.81 11.81
N ALA A 10 -5.41 29.51 10.62
CA ALA A 10 -5.59 28.21 10.05
C ALA A 10 -4.85 27.25 10.96
N GLY A 11 -5.57 26.71 11.92
CA GLY A 11 -5.07 25.60 12.69
C GLY A 11 -4.85 24.46 11.72
N ALA A 12 -3.63 24.25 11.31
CA ALA A 12 -3.27 23.02 10.68
C ALA A 12 -3.43 21.94 11.72
N LEU A 13 -4.59 21.30 11.71
CA LEU A 13 -4.76 20.04 12.38
C LEU A 13 -3.87 19.07 11.65
N MET A 14 -2.65 18.98 12.11
CA MET A 14 -1.81 17.84 11.79
C MET A 14 -2.47 16.65 12.42
N LEU A 15 -3.41 16.06 11.70
CA LEU A 15 -3.80 14.70 11.99
C LEU A 15 -2.53 13.90 11.81
N ALA A 16 -1.91 13.56 12.93
CA ALA A 16 -0.90 12.53 12.93
C ALA A 16 -1.60 11.31 12.35
N GLY A 17 -1.48 11.14 11.05
CA GLY A 17 -2.11 10.05 10.34
C GLY A 17 -1.67 8.74 10.93
N CYS A 18 -2.52 7.76 10.85
CA CYS A 18 -2.21 6.41 11.30
C CYS A 18 -0.86 5.99 10.76
N VAL A 19 0.06 5.76 11.67
CA VAL A 19 1.41 5.33 11.35
C VAL A 19 1.32 4.05 10.52
N GLY A 20 1.86 4.08 9.32
CA GLY A 20 2.09 2.88 8.55
C GLY A 20 1.16 2.59 7.39
N THR A 21 0.28 3.54 7.01
CA THR A 21 -0.49 3.39 5.77
C THR A 21 -0.07 4.49 4.79
N PRO A 22 0.46 4.12 3.62
CA PRO A 22 0.82 5.14 2.62
C PRO A 22 -0.43 5.85 2.11
N THR A 23 -0.35 7.17 2.04
CA THR A 23 -1.44 8.02 1.55
C THR A 23 -1.19 8.54 0.15
N SER A 24 0.01 8.32 -0.39
CA SER A 24 0.38 8.69 -1.75
C SER A 24 1.39 7.70 -2.30
N LEU A 25 1.48 7.62 -3.63
CA LEU A 25 2.39 6.68 -4.29
C LEU A 25 3.88 7.04 -4.16
N ASP A 26 4.16 8.28 -3.78
CA ASP A 26 5.54 8.76 -3.61
C ASP A 26 6.18 8.29 -2.31
N GLY A 27 5.41 7.67 -1.44
CA GLY A 27 5.87 7.28 -0.11
C GLY A 27 5.83 8.42 0.88
N SER A 28 6.13 8.11 2.14
CA SER A 28 6.29 9.08 3.21
C SER A 28 7.76 9.19 3.58
N THR A 29 8.09 10.13 4.46
CA THR A 29 9.47 10.30 4.94
C THR A 29 10.00 8.98 5.51
N GLY A 30 11.08 8.47 4.93
CA GLY A 30 11.70 7.22 5.34
C GLY A 30 11.06 5.95 4.77
N ALA A 31 9.93 6.06 4.09
CA ALA A 31 9.28 4.92 3.44
C ALA A 31 9.59 4.90 1.94
N PRO A 32 9.81 3.73 1.34
CA PRO A 32 10.01 3.63 -0.10
C PRO A 32 8.73 3.98 -0.85
N SER A 33 8.88 4.57 -2.04
CA SER A 33 7.78 4.82 -2.96
C SER A 33 7.23 3.50 -3.51
N PHE A 34 6.07 3.56 -4.14
CA PHE A 34 5.49 2.39 -4.81
C PHE A 34 6.43 1.84 -5.89
N GLY A 35 6.99 2.74 -6.71
CA GLY A 35 7.97 2.34 -7.72
C GLY A 35 9.18 1.64 -7.11
N ALA A 36 9.71 2.19 -6.02
CA ALA A 36 10.86 1.60 -5.34
C ALA A 36 10.55 0.19 -4.79
N LEU A 37 9.35 -0.01 -4.22
CA LEU A 37 8.96 -1.34 -3.75
C LEU A 37 8.88 -2.35 -4.89
N GLN A 38 8.33 -1.95 -6.03
CA GLN A 38 8.24 -2.82 -7.19
C GLN A 38 9.63 -3.13 -7.79
N GLU A 39 10.50 -2.13 -7.84
CA GLU A 39 11.85 -2.28 -8.38
C GLU A 39 12.72 -3.24 -7.55
N MET A 40 12.39 -3.47 -6.29
CA MET A 40 13.05 -4.50 -5.49
C MET A 40 12.89 -5.90 -6.10
N CYS A 41 11.85 -6.11 -6.89
CA CYS A 41 11.48 -7.42 -7.41
C CYS A 41 11.48 -7.50 -8.94
N GLY A 42 11.58 -6.36 -9.63
CA GLY A 42 11.56 -6.31 -11.09
C GLY A 42 11.10 -4.97 -11.62
N SER A 43 10.45 -4.98 -12.77
CA SER A 43 9.95 -3.76 -13.40
C SER A 43 8.62 -3.33 -12.80
N PRO A 44 8.39 -2.02 -12.61
CA PRO A 44 7.08 -1.54 -12.16
C PRO A 44 5.95 -1.89 -13.12
N VAL A 45 4.78 -2.18 -12.54
CA VAL A 45 3.54 -2.46 -13.26
C VAL A 45 2.58 -1.31 -12.99
N ASP A 46 1.82 -0.92 -14.01
CA ASP A 46 0.77 0.08 -13.88
C ASP A 46 -0.52 -0.60 -13.39
N TYR A 47 -0.94 -0.26 -12.18
CA TYR A 47 -2.16 -0.79 -11.58
C TYR A 47 -3.36 0.14 -11.75
N GLY A 48 -3.22 1.24 -12.47
CA GLY A 48 -4.31 2.17 -12.74
C GLY A 48 -4.96 2.69 -11.46
N PRO A 49 -6.31 2.68 -11.38
CA PRO A 49 -7.01 3.20 -10.22
C PRO A 49 -6.78 2.38 -8.94
N ASP A 50 -6.25 1.18 -9.04
CA ASP A 50 -5.96 0.32 -7.89
C ASP A 50 -4.57 0.51 -7.31
N ALA A 51 -3.78 1.42 -7.87
CA ALA A 51 -2.37 1.59 -7.51
C ALA A 51 -2.17 1.85 -6.01
N LEU A 52 -3.00 2.68 -5.40
CA LEU A 52 -2.84 2.98 -3.97
C LEU A 52 -3.16 1.77 -3.10
N ALA A 53 -4.20 1.01 -3.46
CA ALA A 53 -4.56 -0.20 -2.73
C ALA A 53 -3.46 -1.27 -2.84
N VAL A 54 -2.88 -1.42 -4.03
CA VAL A 54 -1.77 -2.36 -4.25
C VAL A 54 -0.52 -1.88 -3.50
N TYR A 55 -0.24 -0.58 -3.54
CA TYR A 55 0.89 -0.03 -2.78
C TYR A 55 0.75 -0.29 -1.27
N SER A 56 -0.42 -0.04 -0.72
CA SER A 56 -0.69 -0.32 0.70
C SER A 56 -0.44 -1.80 1.03
N THR A 57 -0.85 -2.68 0.14
CA THR A 57 -0.66 -4.12 0.27
C THR A 57 0.82 -4.50 0.24
N PHE A 58 1.56 -3.98 -0.72
CA PHE A 58 3.00 -4.22 -0.82
C PHE A 58 3.75 -3.62 0.36
N PHE A 59 3.30 -2.47 0.85
CA PHE A 59 3.92 -1.83 2.00
C PHE A 59 3.78 -2.67 3.27
N ASP A 60 2.62 -3.25 3.52
CA ASP A 60 2.43 -4.15 4.65
C ASP A 60 3.37 -5.35 4.59
N ALA A 61 3.49 -5.96 3.41
CA ALA A 61 4.44 -7.05 3.18
C ALA A 61 5.90 -6.58 3.34
N TYR A 62 6.20 -5.35 2.92
CA TYR A 62 7.53 -4.76 3.08
C TYR A 62 7.90 -4.58 4.56
N VAL A 63 6.97 -4.15 5.39
CA VAL A 63 7.23 -4.05 6.84
C VAL A 63 7.60 -5.42 7.41
N ALA A 64 6.87 -6.46 7.00
CA ALA A 64 7.19 -7.82 7.41
C ALA A 64 8.58 -8.25 6.93
N LEU A 65 8.94 -7.91 5.69
CA LEU A 65 10.26 -8.19 5.14
C LEU A 65 11.36 -7.50 5.96
N LYS A 66 11.18 -6.21 6.25
CA LYS A 66 12.18 -5.41 7.00
C LYS A 66 12.36 -5.89 8.44
N ARG A 67 11.38 -6.55 9.00
CA ARG A 67 11.43 -7.07 10.37
C ARG A 67 11.67 -8.58 10.41
N ASN A 68 12.15 -9.15 9.33
CA ASN A 68 12.53 -10.56 9.20
C ASN A 68 11.36 -11.54 9.38
N GLY A 69 10.12 -11.08 9.17
CA GLY A 69 8.94 -11.93 9.20
C GLY A 69 8.57 -12.50 7.83
N LEU A 70 9.26 -12.07 6.79
CA LEU A 70 9.01 -12.49 5.41
C LEU A 70 10.33 -12.50 4.65
N SER A 71 10.60 -13.53 3.88
CA SER A 71 11.79 -13.56 3.04
C SER A 71 11.62 -12.67 1.80
N LYS A 72 12.72 -12.20 1.23
CA LYS A 72 12.68 -11.43 0.00
C LYS A 72 12.08 -12.25 -1.15
N GLU A 73 12.38 -13.54 -1.20
CA GLU A 73 11.83 -14.43 -2.22
C GLU A 73 10.29 -14.49 -2.12
N ARG A 74 9.75 -14.64 -0.93
CA ARG A 74 8.29 -14.62 -0.73
C ARG A 74 7.68 -13.26 -1.01
N PHE A 75 8.36 -12.20 -0.62
CA PHE A 75 7.93 -10.84 -0.92
C PHE A 75 7.82 -10.60 -2.43
N CYS A 76 8.83 -11.02 -3.18
CA CYS A 76 8.81 -10.87 -4.63
C CYS A 76 7.82 -11.82 -5.32
N GLY A 77 7.65 -13.03 -4.81
CA GLY A 77 6.63 -13.96 -5.30
C GLY A 77 5.22 -13.43 -5.06
N PHE A 78 5.01 -12.78 -3.92
CA PHE A 78 3.75 -12.11 -3.59
C PHE A 78 3.44 -10.98 -4.57
N GLN A 79 4.42 -10.12 -4.86
CA GLN A 79 4.26 -9.07 -5.87
C GLN A 79 3.96 -9.64 -7.26
N ALA A 80 4.68 -10.68 -7.66
CA ALA A 80 4.50 -11.30 -8.97
C ALA A 80 3.11 -11.89 -9.15
N ALA A 81 2.57 -12.54 -8.12
CA ALA A 81 1.23 -13.12 -8.17
C ALA A 81 0.15 -12.03 -8.36
N ILE A 82 0.30 -10.89 -7.66
CA ILE A 82 -0.62 -9.77 -7.81
C ILE A 82 -0.51 -9.15 -9.19
N ALA A 83 0.72 -8.97 -9.70
CA ALA A 83 0.93 -8.43 -11.04
C ALA A 83 0.31 -9.33 -12.13
N GLN A 84 0.48 -10.64 -12.02
CA GLN A 84 -0.08 -11.58 -12.98
C GLN A 84 -1.60 -11.54 -12.98
N ARG A 85 -2.22 -11.50 -11.81
CA ARG A 85 -3.67 -11.46 -11.70
C ARG A 85 -4.23 -10.15 -12.23
N HIS A 86 -3.55 -9.04 -11.96
CA HIS A 86 -3.94 -7.73 -12.49
C HIS A 86 -3.83 -7.70 -14.02
N THR A 87 -2.75 -8.24 -14.56
CA THR A 87 -2.55 -8.31 -16.02
C THR A 87 -3.64 -9.13 -16.68
N ALA A 88 -4.02 -10.26 -16.09
CA ALA A 88 -5.13 -11.07 -16.60
C ALA A 88 -6.45 -10.29 -16.64
N TYR A 89 -6.73 -9.51 -15.61
CA TYR A 89 -7.89 -8.63 -15.57
C TYR A 89 -7.79 -7.52 -16.63
N ALA A 90 -6.65 -6.87 -16.73
CA ALA A 90 -6.45 -5.74 -17.63
C ALA A 90 -6.53 -6.15 -19.12
N THR A 91 -6.14 -7.37 -19.45
CA THR A 91 -6.18 -7.88 -20.83
C THR A 91 -7.55 -8.44 -21.23
N ASN A 92 -8.39 -8.75 -20.26
CA ASN A 92 -9.73 -9.26 -20.49
C ASN A 92 -10.71 -8.65 -19.49
N PRO A 93 -10.94 -7.32 -19.57
CA PRO A 93 -11.80 -6.64 -18.59
C PRO A 93 -13.27 -7.06 -18.77
N GLY A 94 -13.99 -7.14 -17.65
CA GLY A 94 -15.39 -7.46 -17.62
C GLY A 94 -15.89 -7.58 -16.19
N PRO A 95 -17.21 -7.66 -15.95
CA PRO A 95 -17.74 -7.71 -14.59
C PRO A 95 -17.22 -8.88 -13.76
N GLN A 96 -17.09 -10.05 -14.38
CA GLN A 96 -16.62 -11.26 -13.69
C GLN A 96 -15.13 -11.18 -13.38
N THR A 97 -14.31 -10.73 -14.33
CA THR A 97 -12.87 -10.58 -14.12
C THR A 97 -12.58 -9.45 -13.15
N GLN A 98 -13.37 -8.39 -13.15
CA GLN A 98 -13.26 -7.31 -12.17
C GLN A 98 -13.55 -7.81 -10.76
N SER A 99 -14.62 -8.58 -10.58
CA SER A 99 -14.96 -9.16 -9.29
C SER A 99 -13.89 -10.15 -8.80
N ALA A 100 -13.37 -10.97 -9.71
CA ALA A 100 -12.29 -11.91 -9.38
C ALA A 100 -11.02 -11.19 -8.95
N TRP A 101 -10.66 -10.12 -9.65
CA TRP A 101 -9.51 -9.28 -9.29
C TRP A 101 -9.71 -8.62 -7.92
N ALA A 102 -10.89 -8.02 -7.69
CA ALA A 102 -11.18 -7.33 -6.44
C ALA A 102 -11.13 -8.30 -5.25
N ASN A 103 -11.74 -9.47 -5.38
CA ASN A 103 -11.72 -10.49 -4.32
C ASN A 103 -10.30 -11.00 -4.07
N PHE A 104 -9.54 -11.24 -5.13
CA PHE A 104 -8.15 -11.66 -4.99
C PHE A 104 -7.32 -10.61 -4.25
N LEU A 105 -7.46 -9.35 -4.62
CA LEU A 105 -6.72 -8.26 -3.96
C LEU A 105 -7.09 -8.15 -2.48
N LEU A 106 -8.36 -8.29 -2.14
CA LEU A 106 -8.80 -8.31 -0.74
C LEU A 106 -8.13 -9.43 0.06
N ASP A 107 -8.04 -10.61 -0.51
CA ASP A 107 -7.37 -11.75 0.13
C ASP A 107 -5.87 -11.48 0.31
N GLN A 108 -5.23 -10.89 -0.68
CA GLN A 108 -3.81 -10.56 -0.61
C GLN A 108 -3.54 -9.44 0.41
N ARG A 109 -4.43 -8.48 0.52
CA ARG A 109 -4.33 -7.43 1.55
C ARG A 109 -4.43 -8.04 2.95
N ALA A 110 -5.36 -8.94 3.15
CA ALA A 110 -5.50 -9.65 4.43
C ALA A 110 -4.23 -10.46 4.75
N GLN A 111 -3.65 -11.11 3.75
CA GLN A 111 -2.42 -11.88 3.93
C GLN A 111 -1.24 -10.97 4.31
N ALA A 112 -1.06 -9.86 3.60
CA ALA A 112 0.02 -8.92 3.88
C ALA A 112 -0.12 -8.32 5.28
N LEU A 113 -1.34 -7.96 5.67
CA LEU A 113 -1.61 -7.43 6.99
C LEU A 113 -1.34 -8.47 8.09
N SER A 114 -1.66 -9.72 7.83
CA SER A 114 -1.34 -10.83 8.74
C SER A 114 0.17 -10.98 8.94
N TRP A 115 0.95 -10.92 7.88
CA TRP A 115 2.41 -10.96 7.99
C TRP A 115 2.95 -9.78 8.79
N ARG A 116 2.44 -8.58 8.52
CA ARG A 116 2.84 -7.38 9.25
C ARG A 116 2.47 -7.46 10.73
N ALA A 117 1.26 -7.91 11.04
CA ALA A 117 0.79 -8.01 12.42
C ALA A 117 1.65 -9.00 13.24
N ALA A 118 2.19 -10.02 12.61
CA ALA A 118 3.04 -10.99 13.28
C ALA A 118 4.36 -10.39 13.79
N VAL A 119 4.84 -9.32 13.14
CA VAL A 119 6.12 -8.67 13.46
C VAL A 119 5.95 -7.26 14.02
N ASP A 120 4.76 -6.70 13.98
CA ASP A 120 4.46 -5.35 14.44
C ASP A 120 3.58 -5.41 15.68
N PRO A 121 4.14 -5.20 16.88
CA PRO A 121 3.37 -5.29 18.13
C PRO A 121 2.22 -4.28 18.19
N THR A 122 2.32 -3.15 17.50
CA THR A 122 1.28 -2.11 17.54
C THR A 122 -0.01 -2.56 16.89
N LEU A 123 0.06 -3.47 15.90
CA LEU A 123 -1.11 -4.02 15.24
C LEU A 123 -1.76 -5.15 16.05
N ARG A 124 -1.01 -5.77 16.97
CA ARG A 124 -1.53 -6.84 17.81
C ARG A 124 -2.14 -6.34 19.11
N ALA A 125 -1.81 -5.10 19.48
CA ALA A 125 -2.27 -4.50 20.74
C ALA A 125 -3.63 -3.82 20.63
N GLY A 126 -4.21 -3.81 19.45
CA GLY A 126 -5.50 -3.17 19.18
C GLY A 126 -6.71 -3.96 19.59
#